data_7e9cd22960adf6b5b8fab0d33fe55adb
#
_entry.id   7e9cd22960adf6b5b8fab0d33fe55adb
#
_cell.length_a   1.000
_cell.length_b   1.000
_cell.length_c   1.000
_cell.angle_alpha   90.00
_cell.angle_beta   90.00
_cell.angle_gamma   90.00
#
_symmetry.space_group_name_H-M   'P 1'
#
loop_
_entity.id
_entity.type
_entity.pdbx_description
1 polymer ?
#
loop_
_entity_poly.entity_id
_entity_poly.type
_entity_poly.pdbx_seq_one_letter_code
_entity_poly.pdbx_strand_id
1 'polypeptide(L)'
;MVGQAQTLRPDQEPQPALLPSTAAQTPQAPFKPARVALVLSGGGLRGLAHLGVLRVLEQQGFRPDLVVGTSVGAIIGGAYASGTPVKDMEALPLPAALDPWGSWLVTPKQRSAALELFVAAQLAQQRLEDFPLRFVAVATGRQSGCVMLFGAGDAARAIMASSALPGALAPVAINGGVYVDGGLGAPLPVRIARSLGADLVIAVDTTFHAAPVVPDGLINSVFHAGMVMARHLAAADRLAADLVLEPMLPPVPEVTLRNSKRLVDAGEQAAQRQLPQLRMLFAPGHRAPRRPMGLEAAPVFMCKPAAEATPPGPQLSAQLQ
;
A
#
# COMPACT_ATOMS: atom_id res chain seq x y z
N MET A 1 -40.12 52.46 -36.77
CA MET A 1 -40.06 50.95 -36.88
C MET A 1 -39.28 50.48 -35.70
N VAL A 2 -40.00 49.82 -34.78
CA VAL A 2 -39.45 49.35 -33.45
C VAL A 2 -38.98 47.96 -33.61
N GLY A 3 -37.68 47.71 -33.42
CA GLY A 3 -37.11 46.36 -33.45
C GLY A 3 -37.34 45.65 -32.11
N GLN A 4 -37.95 44.49 -32.14
CA GLN A 4 -38.22 43.64 -30.98
C GLN A 4 -36.93 43.02 -30.44
N ALA A 5 -36.66 43.23 -29.15
CA ALA A 5 -35.64 42.52 -28.42
C ALA A 5 -36.13 41.10 -28.10
N GLN A 6 -35.42 40.07 -28.58
CA GLN A 6 -35.64 38.71 -28.18
C GLN A 6 -35.03 38.47 -26.81
N THR A 7 -35.84 38.12 -25.83
CA THR A 7 -35.46 37.67 -24.49
C THR A 7 -34.88 36.26 -24.57
N LEU A 8 -33.61 36.12 -24.25
CA LEU A 8 -32.98 34.83 -24.00
C LEU A 8 -33.53 34.27 -22.68
N ARG A 9 -34.03 33.04 -22.74
CA ARG A 9 -34.45 32.29 -21.54
C ARG A 9 -33.21 31.80 -20.79
N PRO A 10 -33.09 32.03 -19.49
CA PRO A 10 -32.12 31.32 -18.66
C PRO A 10 -32.75 29.98 -18.32
N ASP A 11 -32.06 28.92 -18.49
CA ASP A 11 -32.29 27.57 -17.94
C ASP A 11 -32.03 26.45 -18.97
N GLN A 12 -30.78 26.21 -19.23
CA GLN A 12 -30.28 24.87 -19.57
C GLN A 12 -28.79 24.81 -19.19
N GLU A 13 -28.53 24.48 -17.92
CA GLU A 13 -27.23 23.93 -17.54
C GLU A 13 -27.03 22.61 -18.28
N PRO A 14 -25.87 22.39 -18.93
CA PRO A 14 -25.59 21.10 -19.54
C PRO A 14 -25.43 20.06 -18.42
N GLN A 15 -26.37 19.09 -18.37
CA GLN A 15 -26.22 17.92 -17.52
C GLN A 15 -24.93 17.19 -17.90
N PRO A 16 -24.09 16.80 -16.92
CA PRO A 16 -22.91 15.98 -17.22
C PRO A 16 -23.37 14.67 -17.81
N ALA A 17 -22.96 14.38 -19.04
CA ALA A 17 -23.22 13.13 -19.71
C ALA A 17 -22.68 11.96 -18.86
N LEU A 18 -23.57 11.15 -18.33
CA LEU A 18 -23.24 9.88 -17.72
C LEU A 18 -22.65 8.98 -18.82
N LEU A 19 -21.32 8.88 -18.85
CA LEU A 19 -20.64 7.92 -19.69
C LEU A 19 -21.08 6.51 -19.32
N PRO A 20 -21.46 5.65 -20.29
CA PRO A 20 -21.87 4.29 -19.98
C PRO A 20 -20.73 3.53 -19.30
N SER A 21 -21.04 2.97 -18.14
CA SER A 21 -20.16 2.06 -17.38
C SER A 21 -20.01 0.74 -18.15
N THR A 22 -19.16 0.71 -19.15
CA THR A 22 -18.63 -0.54 -19.68
C THR A 22 -17.41 -0.92 -18.86
N ALA A 23 -17.60 -1.76 -17.86
CA ALA A 23 -16.56 -2.46 -17.14
C ALA A 23 -15.82 -3.39 -18.11
N ALA A 24 -14.83 -2.86 -18.82
CA ALA A 24 -13.84 -3.70 -19.49
C ALA A 24 -12.89 -4.23 -18.43
N GLN A 25 -13.07 -5.50 -18.09
CA GLN A 25 -12.15 -6.26 -17.25
C GLN A 25 -10.79 -6.28 -17.96
N THR A 26 -9.74 -5.75 -17.31
CA THR A 26 -8.37 -6.04 -17.70
C THR A 26 -8.19 -7.55 -17.63
N PRO A 27 -7.60 -8.24 -18.62
CA PRO A 27 -7.28 -9.66 -18.50
C PRO A 27 -6.15 -9.82 -17.49
N GLN A 28 -6.48 -9.81 -16.21
CA GLN A 28 -5.65 -10.44 -15.21
C GLN A 28 -5.83 -11.94 -15.41
N ALA A 29 -4.70 -12.67 -15.55
CA ALA A 29 -4.75 -14.12 -15.49
C ALA A 29 -5.61 -14.53 -14.27
N PRO A 30 -6.49 -15.54 -14.41
CA PRO A 30 -7.38 -15.91 -13.32
C PRO A 30 -6.55 -16.28 -12.10
N PHE A 31 -6.51 -15.38 -11.13
CA PHE A 31 -5.83 -15.64 -9.87
C PHE A 31 -6.55 -16.79 -9.17
N LYS A 32 -5.80 -17.82 -8.75
CA LYS A 32 -6.38 -18.82 -7.86
C LYS A 32 -6.92 -18.12 -6.62
N PRO A 33 -8.16 -18.42 -6.18
CA PRO A 33 -8.70 -17.85 -4.95
C PRO A 33 -7.72 -18.08 -3.79
N ALA A 34 -7.42 -17.03 -3.04
CA ALA A 34 -6.61 -17.14 -1.85
C ALA A 34 -7.53 -17.46 -0.67
N ARG A 35 -7.26 -18.54 0.07
CA ARG A 35 -8.04 -18.83 1.28
C ARG A 35 -7.74 -17.81 2.37
N VAL A 36 -6.46 -17.54 2.64
CA VAL A 36 -6.02 -16.60 3.67
C VAL A 36 -5.10 -15.55 3.06
N ALA A 37 -5.47 -14.29 3.17
CA ALA A 37 -4.59 -13.18 2.86
C ALA A 37 -4.03 -12.54 4.13
N LEU A 38 -2.75 -12.21 4.10
CA LEU A 38 -2.08 -11.35 5.07
C LEU A 38 -1.94 -9.95 4.46
N VAL A 39 -2.49 -8.97 5.16
CA VAL A 39 -2.44 -7.57 4.77
C VAL A 39 -1.50 -6.83 5.70
N LEU A 40 -0.49 -6.16 5.14
CA LEU A 40 0.50 -5.38 5.88
C LEU A 40 0.34 -3.90 5.54
N SER A 41 -0.02 -3.10 6.54
CA SER A 41 -0.27 -1.67 6.39
C SER A 41 1.01 -0.86 6.14
N GLY A 42 0.84 0.37 5.66
CA GLY A 42 1.86 1.41 5.76
C GLY A 42 2.08 1.86 7.22
N GLY A 43 3.07 2.71 7.42
CA GLY A 43 3.34 3.25 8.77
C GLY A 43 4.79 3.70 9.00
N GLY A 44 5.63 3.77 7.98
CA GLY A 44 7.05 4.10 8.10
C GLY A 44 7.77 3.14 9.03
N LEU A 45 8.65 3.63 9.91
CA LEU A 45 9.39 2.79 10.88
C LEU A 45 8.49 1.95 11.79
N ARG A 46 7.25 2.38 12.05
CA ARG A 46 6.27 1.61 12.85
C ARG A 46 6.02 0.22 12.25
N GLY A 47 6.14 0.11 10.93
CA GLY A 47 5.96 -1.15 10.21
C GLY A 47 7.02 -2.21 10.52
N LEU A 48 8.11 -1.90 11.23
CA LEU A 48 9.03 -2.92 11.75
C LEU A 48 8.31 -3.93 12.66
N ALA A 49 7.16 -3.57 13.21
CA ALA A 49 6.29 -4.50 13.93
C ALA A 49 5.78 -5.66 13.04
N HIS A 50 5.71 -5.48 11.72
CA HIS A 50 5.38 -6.58 10.81
C HIS A 50 6.36 -7.75 10.92
N LEU A 51 7.66 -7.48 11.16
CA LEU A 51 8.65 -8.53 11.35
C LEU A 51 8.32 -9.43 12.56
N GLY A 52 7.94 -8.80 13.68
CA GLY A 52 7.53 -9.54 14.87
C GLY A 52 6.29 -10.42 14.65
N VAL A 53 5.31 -9.90 13.89
CA VAL A 53 4.13 -10.70 13.50
C VAL A 53 4.55 -11.86 12.61
N LEU A 54 5.34 -11.62 11.56
CA LEU A 54 5.81 -12.65 10.64
C LEU A 54 6.63 -13.72 11.35
N ARG A 55 7.45 -13.34 12.34
CA ARG A 55 8.21 -14.28 13.19
C ARG A 55 7.27 -15.26 13.87
N VAL A 56 6.17 -14.80 14.46
CA VAL A 56 5.18 -15.68 15.10
C VAL A 56 4.49 -16.59 14.07
N LEU A 57 4.13 -16.04 12.90
CA LEU A 57 3.51 -16.85 11.84
C LEU A 57 4.45 -17.97 11.37
N GLU A 58 5.74 -17.68 11.14
CA GLU A 58 6.73 -18.71 10.78
C GLU A 58 6.90 -19.76 11.88
N GLN A 59 7.05 -19.35 13.14
CA GLN A 59 7.21 -20.25 14.28
C GLN A 59 6.00 -21.20 14.46
N GLN A 60 4.80 -20.74 14.12
CA GLN A 60 3.57 -21.52 14.19
C GLN A 60 3.28 -22.31 12.90
N GLY A 61 4.10 -22.17 11.87
CA GLY A 61 3.87 -22.80 10.56
C GLY A 61 2.66 -22.23 9.81
N PHE A 62 2.19 -21.03 10.17
CA PHE A 62 1.08 -20.35 9.49
C PHE A 62 1.56 -19.71 8.19
N ARG A 63 1.02 -20.18 7.07
CA ARG A 63 1.35 -19.67 5.74
C ARG A 63 0.11 -19.07 5.07
N PRO A 64 0.09 -17.75 4.80
CA PRO A 64 -0.96 -17.15 3.97
C PRO A 64 -0.81 -17.59 2.51
N ASP A 65 -1.89 -17.48 1.72
CA ASP A 65 -1.88 -17.75 0.28
C ASP A 65 -1.57 -16.49 -0.53
N LEU A 66 -1.78 -15.32 0.08
CA LEU A 66 -1.57 -14.00 -0.52
C LEU A 66 -1.04 -13.02 0.52
N VAL A 67 -0.05 -12.23 0.15
CA VAL A 67 0.37 -11.04 0.91
C VAL A 67 0.02 -9.79 0.11
N VAL A 68 -0.62 -8.82 0.76
CA VAL A 68 -0.88 -7.50 0.18
C VAL A 68 -0.25 -6.44 1.07
N GLY A 69 0.66 -5.66 0.52
CA GLY A 69 1.45 -4.70 1.30
C GLY A 69 1.36 -3.28 0.76
N THR A 70 1.34 -2.32 1.68
CA THR A 70 1.43 -0.89 1.40
C THR A 70 2.67 -0.29 2.06
N SER A 71 3.48 0.49 1.32
CA SER A 71 4.64 1.22 1.86
C SER A 71 5.63 0.27 2.57
N VAL A 72 5.99 0.52 3.81
CA VAL A 72 6.81 -0.40 4.60
C VAL A 72 6.23 -1.82 4.66
N GLY A 73 4.90 -1.97 4.64
CA GLY A 73 4.25 -3.27 4.53
C GLY A 73 4.51 -3.96 3.20
N ALA A 74 4.75 -3.20 2.12
CA ALA A 74 5.21 -3.75 0.85
C ALA A 74 6.68 -4.16 0.90
N ILE A 75 7.53 -3.41 1.59
CA ILE A 75 8.96 -3.76 1.77
C ILE A 75 9.08 -5.10 2.52
N ILE A 76 8.46 -5.18 3.69
CA ILE A 76 8.56 -6.36 4.56
C ILE A 76 7.79 -7.54 3.97
N GLY A 77 6.56 -7.29 3.48
CA GLY A 77 5.72 -8.32 2.88
C GLY A 77 6.29 -8.86 1.57
N GLY A 78 6.93 -8.01 0.77
CA GLY A 78 7.60 -8.41 -0.46
C GLY A 78 8.82 -9.28 -0.18
N ALA A 79 9.68 -8.90 0.76
CA ALA A 79 10.82 -9.71 1.18
C ALA A 79 10.36 -11.09 1.71
N TYR A 80 9.37 -11.11 2.60
CA TYR A 80 8.79 -12.35 3.12
C TYR A 80 8.21 -13.23 2.00
N ALA A 81 7.42 -12.65 1.12
CA ALA A 81 6.78 -13.37 0.02
C ALA A 81 7.78 -13.87 -1.04
N SER A 82 8.92 -13.19 -1.20
CA SER A 82 10.01 -13.64 -2.08
C SER A 82 10.74 -14.89 -1.58
N GLY A 83 10.49 -15.28 -0.32
CA GLY A 83 11.10 -16.43 0.32
C GLY A 83 12.25 -16.11 1.28
N THR A 84 12.49 -14.84 1.59
CA THR A 84 13.52 -14.44 2.56
C THR A 84 13.04 -14.75 3.98
N PRO A 85 13.77 -15.56 4.76
CA PRO A 85 13.43 -15.87 6.14
C PRO A 85 13.39 -14.60 7.02
N VAL A 86 12.44 -14.53 7.95
CA VAL A 86 12.28 -13.35 8.82
C VAL A 86 13.57 -13.05 9.60
N LYS A 87 14.27 -14.07 10.09
CA LYS A 87 15.56 -13.93 10.80
C LYS A 87 16.62 -13.20 9.96
N ASP A 88 16.64 -13.42 8.65
CA ASP A 88 17.61 -12.83 7.75
C ASP A 88 17.22 -11.36 7.45
N MET A 89 15.91 -11.08 7.36
CA MET A 89 15.39 -9.71 7.24
C MET A 89 15.72 -8.86 8.49
N GLU A 90 15.67 -9.43 9.68
CA GLU A 90 16.01 -8.76 10.95
C GLU A 90 17.52 -8.52 11.11
N ALA A 91 18.34 -9.37 10.51
CA ALA A 91 19.80 -9.28 10.62
C ALA A 91 20.38 -8.14 9.76
N LEU A 92 19.67 -7.66 8.73
CA LEU A 92 20.17 -6.62 7.87
C LEU A 92 20.07 -5.24 8.51
N PRO A 93 21.13 -4.41 8.41
CA PRO A 93 21.10 -3.06 8.95
C PRO A 93 20.06 -2.22 8.21
N LEU A 94 19.15 -1.62 8.98
CA LEU A 94 18.10 -0.78 8.44
C LEU A 94 18.70 0.50 7.84
N PRO A 95 18.40 0.85 6.58
CA PRO A 95 18.92 2.05 5.99
C PRO A 95 18.30 3.29 6.62
N ALA A 96 19.13 4.34 6.79
CA ALA A 96 18.64 5.64 7.26
C ALA A 96 17.53 6.23 6.36
N ALA A 97 17.40 5.74 5.12
CA ALA A 97 16.31 6.10 4.21
C ALA A 97 14.90 5.69 4.71
N LEU A 98 14.81 4.71 5.62
CA LEU A 98 13.56 4.36 6.30
C LEU A 98 13.17 5.37 7.40
N ASP A 99 14.12 6.20 7.85
CA ASP A 99 13.84 7.29 8.78
C ASP A 99 13.57 8.57 7.97
N PRO A 100 12.32 8.96 7.78
CA PRO A 100 11.97 10.15 7.00
C PRO A 100 12.49 11.44 7.65
N TRP A 101 12.84 11.41 8.94
CA TRP A 101 13.34 12.53 9.72
C TRP A 101 14.87 12.56 9.81
N GLY A 102 15.55 11.47 9.40
CA GLY A 102 17.00 11.36 9.43
C GLY A 102 17.67 12.16 8.31
N SER A 103 18.55 13.05 8.60
CA SER A 103 19.43 13.80 7.69
C SER A 103 18.77 14.57 6.53
N TRP A 104 18.56 15.85 6.73
CA TRP A 104 18.13 16.85 5.71
C TRP A 104 19.19 17.07 4.60
N LEU A 105 20.40 16.52 4.77
CA LEU A 105 21.50 16.65 3.81
C LEU A 105 21.38 15.71 2.60
N VAL A 106 20.44 14.75 2.64
CA VAL A 106 20.27 13.75 1.57
C VAL A 106 19.00 14.07 0.76
N THR A 107 19.14 14.19 -0.56
CA THR A 107 18.01 14.46 -1.45
C THR A 107 17.03 13.27 -1.53
N PRO A 108 15.74 13.49 -1.85
CA PRO A 108 14.78 12.39 -2.06
C PRO A 108 15.26 11.35 -3.08
N LYS A 109 15.96 11.77 -4.14
CA LYS A 109 16.53 10.87 -5.15
C LYS A 109 17.62 9.95 -4.57
N GLN A 110 18.52 10.49 -3.75
CA GLN A 110 19.56 9.71 -3.11
C GLN A 110 19.00 8.73 -2.08
N ARG A 111 17.97 9.15 -1.33
CA ARG A 111 17.26 8.26 -0.40
C ARG A 111 16.56 7.13 -1.15
N SER A 112 15.90 7.42 -2.27
CA SER A 112 15.26 6.40 -3.10
C SER A 112 16.28 5.38 -3.60
N ALA A 113 17.44 5.81 -4.11
CA ALA A 113 18.47 4.90 -4.58
C ALA A 113 19.01 3.99 -3.45
N ALA A 114 19.24 4.54 -2.26
CA ALA A 114 19.71 3.77 -1.11
C ALA A 114 18.64 2.75 -0.64
N LEU A 115 17.36 3.16 -0.63
CA LEU A 115 16.27 2.26 -0.26
C LEU A 115 16.04 1.17 -1.32
N GLU A 116 16.16 1.50 -2.60
CA GLU A 116 16.02 0.52 -3.71
C GLU A 116 17.08 -0.57 -3.61
N LEU A 117 18.34 -0.20 -3.34
CA LEU A 117 19.42 -1.16 -3.11
C LEU A 117 19.12 -2.07 -1.89
N PHE A 118 18.64 -1.48 -0.81
CA PHE A 118 18.25 -2.24 0.37
C PHE A 118 17.10 -3.20 0.07
N VAL A 119 16.05 -2.73 -0.60
CA VAL A 119 14.90 -3.56 -0.99
C VAL A 119 15.36 -4.70 -1.89
N ALA A 120 16.16 -4.42 -2.92
CA ALA A 120 16.67 -5.45 -3.83
C ALA A 120 17.50 -6.51 -3.09
N ALA A 121 18.30 -6.11 -2.09
CA ALA A 121 19.10 -7.03 -1.28
C ALA A 121 18.25 -7.91 -0.34
N GLN A 122 17.02 -7.50 -0.03
CA GLN A 122 16.07 -8.27 0.79
C GLN A 122 15.31 -9.33 -0.01
N LEU A 123 15.31 -9.24 -1.33
CA LEU A 123 14.48 -10.10 -2.18
C LEU A 123 15.24 -11.36 -2.60
N ALA A 124 14.69 -12.53 -2.28
CA ALA A 124 15.20 -13.82 -2.78
C ALA A 124 14.90 -14.02 -4.27
N GLN A 125 13.87 -13.35 -4.82
CA GLN A 125 13.45 -13.38 -6.22
C GLN A 125 13.28 -11.95 -6.72
N GLN A 126 13.63 -11.69 -7.99
CA GLN A 126 13.63 -10.35 -8.56
C GLN A 126 12.30 -9.98 -9.25
N ARG A 127 11.49 -10.96 -9.61
CA ARG A 127 10.20 -10.76 -10.28
C ARG A 127 9.06 -11.22 -9.41
N LEU A 128 7.98 -10.43 -9.33
CA LEU A 128 6.82 -10.71 -8.47
C LEU A 128 6.13 -12.02 -8.81
N GLU A 129 6.06 -12.37 -10.09
CA GLU A 129 5.46 -13.63 -10.56
C GLU A 129 6.26 -14.88 -10.17
N ASP A 130 7.54 -14.74 -9.83
CA ASP A 130 8.42 -15.84 -9.42
C ASP A 130 8.42 -16.06 -7.90
N PHE A 131 7.70 -15.24 -7.15
CA PHE A 131 7.64 -15.38 -5.70
C PHE A 131 6.94 -16.68 -5.28
N PRO A 132 7.51 -17.44 -4.33
CA PRO A 132 6.91 -18.65 -3.81
C PRO A 132 5.57 -18.41 -3.10
N LEU A 133 5.36 -17.18 -2.63
CA LEU A 133 4.10 -16.72 -2.05
C LEU A 133 3.58 -15.53 -2.86
N ARG A 134 2.33 -15.62 -3.32
CA ARG A 134 1.70 -14.55 -4.09
C ARG A 134 1.74 -13.23 -3.34
N PHE A 135 2.21 -12.19 -4.00
CA PHE A 135 2.38 -10.87 -3.42
C PHE A 135 1.81 -9.76 -4.31
N VAL A 136 1.23 -8.75 -3.69
CA VAL A 136 0.77 -7.54 -4.38
C VAL A 136 1.23 -6.31 -3.60
N ALA A 137 2.00 -5.45 -4.26
CA ALA A 137 2.33 -4.13 -3.76
C ALA A 137 1.27 -3.12 -4.18
N VAL A 138 0.85 -2.27 -3.24
CA VAL A 138 -0.17 -1.25 -3.46
C VAL A 138 0.49 0.12 -3.53
N ALA A 139 0.27 0.85 -4.63
CA ALA A 139 0.76 2.20 -4.83
C ALA A 139 -0.37 3.16 -5.20
N THR A 140 -0.07 4.45 -5.30
CA THR A 140 -1.03 5.48 -5.72
C THR A 140 -0.51 6.18 -6.98
N GLY A 141 -1.34 6.31 -8.01
CA GLY A 141 -1.03 7.07 -9.21
C GLY A 141 -0.87 8.55 -8.87
N ARG A 142 0.31 9.12 -9.17
CA ARG A 142 0.65 10.50 -8.76
C ARG A 142 -0.32 11.55 -9.29
N GLN A 143 -0.79 11.41 -10.53
CA GLN A 143 -1.70 12.38 -11.16
C GLN A 143 -3.16 12.07 -10.91
N SER A 144 -3.51 10.77 -10.91
CA SER A 144 -4.90 10.32 -10.83
C SER A 144 -5.42 10.19 -9.40
N GLY A 145 -4.52 10.02 -8.41
CA GLY A 145 -4.89 9.66 -7.03
C GLY A 145 -5.44 8.24 -6.88
N CYS A 146 -5.55 7.47 -7.97
CA CYS A 146 -6.12 6.13 -7.91
C CYS A 146 -5.13 5.11 -7.35
N VAL A 147 -5.66 4.07 -6.73
CA VAL A 147 -4.89 2.94 -6.25
C VAL A 147 -4.46 2.05 -7.42
N MET A 148 -3.18 1.67 -7.42
CA MET A 148 -2.57 0.78 -8.39
C MET A 148 -2.01 -0.45 -7.70
N LEU A 149 -2.16 -1.61 -8.36
CA LEU A 149 -1.75 -2.91 -7.85
C LEU A 149 -0.63 -3.48 -8.72
N PHE A 150 0.47 -3.85 -8.09
CA PHE A 150 1.59 -4.50 -8.74
C PHE A 150 1.72 -5.94 -8.23
N GLY A 151 1.34 -6.90 -9.07
CA GLY A 151 1.42 -8.34 -8.80
C GLY A 151 2.30 -9.09 -9.82
N ALA A 152 2.94 -8.36 -10.72
CA ALA A 152 3.88 -8.88 -11.72
C ALA A 152 4.92 -7.81 -12.07
N GLY A 153 6.04 -8.23 -12.64
CA GLY A 153 7.13 -7.36 -13.07
C GLY A 153 8.27 -7.27 -12.05
N ASP A 154 9.08 -6.21 -12.18
CA ASP A 154 10.22 -5.96 -11.29
C ASP A 154 9.74 -5.70 -9.86
N ALA A 155 10.16 -6.57 -8.95
CA ALA A 155 9.71 -6.56 -7.56
C ALA A 155 10.22 -5.34 -6.79
N ALA A 156 11.49 -4.99 -6.94
CA ALA A 156 12.07 -3.85 -6.25
C ALA A 156 11.39 -2.54 -6.67
N ARG A 157 11.18 -2.36 -7.98
CA ARG A 157 10.48 -1.17 -8.50
C ARG A 157 9.03 -1.07 -8.05
N ALA A 158 8.30 -2.19 -8.01
CA ALA A 158 6.92 -2.24 -7.53
C ALA A 158 6.83 -1.86 -6.04
N ILE A 159 7.73 -2.41 -5.22
CA ILE A 159 7.84 -2.10 -3.79
C ILE A 159 8.24 -0.63 -3.58
N MET A 160 9.21 -0.13 -4.37
CA MET A 160 9.60 1.27 -4.32
C MET A 160 8.46 2.22 -4.72
N ALA A 161 7.64 1.87 -5.71
CA ALA A 161 6.45 2.64 -6.08
C ALA A 161 5.45 2.71 -4.92
N SER A 162 5.24 1.57 -4.23
CA SER A 162 4.40 1.49 -3.03
C SER A 162 4.92 2.33 -1.86
N SER A 163 6.24 2.58 -1.80
CA SER A 163 6.92 3.21 -0.66
C SER A 163 7.37 4.66 -0.93
N ALA A 164 7.08 5.20 -2.11
CA ALA A 164 7.54 6.51 -2.56
C ALA A 164 6.78 7.67 -1.86
N LEU A 165 7.01 7.84 -0.56
CA LEU A 165 6.37 8.88 0.26
C LEU A 165 6.72 10.28 -0.27
N PRO A 166 5.71 11.10 -0.68
CA PRO A 166 5.95 12.44 -1.19
C PRO A 166 6.75 13.32 -0.20
N GLY A 167 7.73 14.01 -0.73
CA GLY A 167 8.65 14.83 0.07
C GLY A 167 9.84 14.07 0.67
N ALA A 168 9.70 12.77 0.96
CA ALA A 168 10.78 11.94 1.49
C ALA A 168 11.52 11.15 0.41
N LEU A 169 10.79 10.60 -0.56
CA LEU A 169 11.32 9.77 -1.65
C LEU A 169 10.85 10.30 -3.01
N ALA A 170 11.60 9.96 -4.05
CA ALA A 170 11.25 10.31 -5.41
C ALA A 170 10.09 9.43 -5.92
N PRO A 171 9.15 9.97 -6.71
CA PRO A 171 8.15 9.17 -7.40
C PRO A 171 8.78 8.15 -8.35
N VAL A 172 8.13 7.00 -8.52
CA VAL A 172 8.64 5.88 -9.33
C VAL A 172 7.85 5.78 -10.63
N ALA A 173 8.57 5.72 -11.77
CA ALA A 173 7.98 5.53 -13.08
C ALA A 173 7.97 4.04 -13.44
N ILE A 174 6.79 3.47 -13.81
CA ILE A 174 6.60 2.09 -14.27
C ILE A 174 5.62 2.12 -15.44
N ASN A 175 6.02 1.56 -16.60
CA ASN A 175 5.16 1.39 -17.78
C ASN A 175 4.38 2.67 -18.17
N GLY A 176 5.06 3.81 -18.23
CA GLY A 176 4.47 5.11 -18.61
C GLY A 176 3.66 5.81 -17.50
N GLY A 177 3.38 5.15 -16.38
CA GLY A 177 2.76 5.75 -15.20
C GLY A 177 3.79 6.25 -14.19
N VAL A 178 3.41 7.21 -13.34
CA VAL A 178 4.22 7.70 -12.23
C VAL A 178 3.46 7.49 -10.93
N TYR A 179 4.13 6.85 -9.96
CA TYR A 179 3.51 6.37 -8.74
C TYR A 179 4.18 6.95 -7.50
N VAL A 180 3.38 7.08 -6.46
CA VAL A 180 3.76 7.51 -5.11
C VAL A 180 3.21 6.52 -4.08
N ASP A 181 3.54 6.71 -2.81
CA ASP A 181 3.21 5.82 -1.71
C ASP A 181 1.73 5.39 -1.72
N GLY A 182 1.51 4.09 -1.56
CA GLY A 182 0.18 3.49 -1.51
C GLY A 182 -0.65 3.93 -0.31
N GLY A 183 -0.01 4.41 0.74
CA GLY A 183 -0.69 4.92 1.94
C GLY A 183 -1.58 6.14 1.69
N LEU A 184 -1.39 6.84 0.56
CA LEU A 184 -2.26 7.94 0.15
C LEU A 184 -3.64 7.46 -0.32
N GLY A 185 -3.75 6.23 -0.84
CA GLY A 185 -5.02 5.68 -1.36
C GLY A 185 -5.55 4.49 -0.56
N ALA A 186 -4.68 3.62 -0.07
CA ALA A 186 -5.04 2.41 0.66
C ALA A 186 -3.97 2.07 1.71
N PRO A 187 -3.91 2.76 2.86
CA PRO A 187 -2.91 2.54 3.90
C PRO A 187 -3.01 1.16 4.56
N LEU A 188 -4.20 0.57 4.60
CA LEU A 188 -4.47 -0.78 5.09
C LEU A 188 -5.29 -1.52 4.03
N PRO A 189 -4.68 -2.23 3.05
CA PRO A 189 -5.34 -2.68 1.83
C PRO A 189 -6.21 -3.95 1.99
N VAL A 190 -7.10 -4.01 3.00
CA VAL A 190 -7.97 -5.17 3.28
C VAL A 190 -8.99 -5.40 2.17
N ARG A 191 -9.70 -4.34 1.75
CA ARG A 191 -10.69 -4.45 0.66
C ARG A 191 -10.03 -4.86 -0.66
N ILE A 192 -8.77 -4.48 -0.87
CA ILE A 192 -7.98 -4.93 -2.02
C ILE A 192 -7.73 -6.44 -1.92
N ALA A 193 -7.29 -6.96 -0.77
CA ALA A 193 -7.13 -8.40 -0.58
C ALA A 193 -8.45 -9.16 -0.87
N ARG A 194 -9.59 -8.61 -0.42
CA ARG A 194 -10.92 -9.16 -0.73
C ARG A 194 -11.20 -9.16 -2.24
N SER A 195 -10.96 -8.05 -2.93
CA SER A 195 -11.17 -7.96 -4.39
C SER A 195 -10.29 -8.91 -5.19
N LEU A 196 -9.13 -9.31 -4.62
CA LEU A 196 -8.23 -10.32 -5.16
C LEU A 196 -8.64 -11.76 -4.84
N GLY A 197 -9.81 -11.96 -4.23
CA GLY A 197 -10.43 -13.26 -3.97
C GLY A 197 -10.02 -13.91 -2.66
N ALA A 198 -9.62 -13.13 -1.64
CA ALA A 198 -9.32 -13.66 -0.33
C ALA A 198 -10.61 -13.97 0.46
N ASP A 199 -10.76 -15.23 0.93
CA ASP A 199 -11.86 -15.65 1.79
C ASP A 199 -11.70 -15.13 3.22
N LEU A 200 -10.48 -15.17 3.73
CA LEU A 200 -10.08 -14.71 5.06
C LEU A 200 -8.99 -13.67 4.94
N VAL A 201 -9.10 -12.58 5.70
CA VAL A 201 -8.09 -11.52 5.71
C VAL A 201 -7.64 -11.22 7.14
N ILE A 202 -6.35 -11.46 7.36
CA ILE A 202 -5.63 -11.07 8.57
C ILE A 202 -4.89 -9.78 8.25
N ALA A 203 -5.20 -8.70 8.95
CA ALA A 203 -4.56 -7.41 8.76
C ALA A 203 -3.61 -7.10 9.91
N VAL A 204 -2.40 -6.65 9.60
CA VAL A 204 -1.48 -6.07 10.57
C VAL A 204 -1.52 -4.57 10.38
N ASP A 205 -2.05 -3.88 11.38
CA ASP A 205 -2.27 -2.44 11.31
C ASP A 205 -1.27 -1.68 12.17
N THR A 206 -0.31 -1.05 11.50
CA THR A 206 0.70 -0.18 12.10
C THR A 206 0.43 1.30 11.81
N THR A 207 -0.74 1.63 11.27
CA THR A 207 -1.16 3.02 11.07
C THR A 207 -1.38 3.72 12.43
N PHE A 208 -1.57 5.03 12.40
CA PHE A 208 -1.65 5.81 13.63
C PHE A 208 -3.06 5.76 14.24
N HIS A 209 -3.20 5.10 15.40
CA HIS A 209 -4.48 4.99 16.12
C HIS A 209 -4.78 6.20 17.00
N ALA A 210 -3.75 6.86 17.52
CA ALA A 210 -3.86 8.14 18.22
C ALA A 210 -3.29 9.27 17.35
N ALA A 211 -3.84 10.47 17.46
CA ALA A 211 -3.22 11.63 16.82
C ALA A 211 -1.80 11.79 17.38
N PRO A 212 -0.76 11.69 16.54
CA PRO A 212 0.60 11.85 17.03
C PRO A 212 0.80 13.29 17.51
N VAL A 213 1.51 13.46 18.61
CA VAL A 213 2.06 14.77 18.96
C VAL A 213 3.18 15.03 17.97
N VAL A 214 2.97 15.95 17.05
CA VAL A 214 3.94 16.34 16.04
C VAL A 214 4.50 17.70 16.42
N PRO A 215 5.80 17.90 16.33
CA PRO A 215 6.39 19.23 16.56
C PRO A 215 5.79 20.27 15.61
N ASP A 216 5.70 21.52 16.03
CA ASP A 216 5.22 22.64 15.20
C ASP A 216 6.05 22.80 13.91
N GLY A 217 5.44 23.32 12.88
CA GLY A 217 6.08 23.61 11.60
C GLY A 217 5.27 23.11 10.40
N LEU A 218 5.43 23.78 9.26
CA LEU A 218 4.65 23.51 8.04
C LEU A 218 4.80 22.05 7.57
N ILE A 219 6.02 21.54 7.50
CA ILE A 219 6.30 20.18 7.03
C ILE A 219 5.66 19.15 7.98
N ASN A 220 5.80 19.36 9.27
CA ASN A 220 5.21 18.49 10.29
C ASN A 220 3.69 18.52 10.24
N SER A 221 3.08 19.69 10.00
CA SER A 221 1.63 19.83 9.87
C SER A 221 1.09 19.09 8.64
N VAL A 222 1.78 19.15 7.50
CA VAL A 222 1.42 18.41 6.29
C VAL A 222 1.52 16.90 6.51
N PHE A 223 2.60 16.46 7.16
CA PHE A 223 2.76 15.03 7.49
C PHE A 223 1.68 14.56 8.48
N HIS A 224 1.37 15.36 9.49
CA HIS A 224 0.30 15.06 10.44
C HIS A 224 -1.06 14.95 9.74
N ALA A 225 -1.39 15.87 8.84
CA ALA A 225 -2.62 15.79 8.04
C ALA A 225 -2.68 14.48 7.23
N GLY A 226 -1.57 14.08 6.60
CA GLY A 226 -1.46 12.80 5.89
C GLY A 226 -1.71 11.59 6.80
N MET A 227 -1.19 11.61 8.03
CA MET A 227 -1.41 10.53 9.00
C MET A 227 -2.88 10.46 9.47
N VAL A 228 -3.52 11.62 9.71
CA VAL A 228 -4.95 11.68 10.05
C VAL A 228 -5.79 11.13 8.90
N MET A 229 -5.50 11.51 7.65
CA MET A 229 -6.18 10.97 6.47
C MET A 229 -5.99 9.46 6.34
N ALA A 230 -4.76 8.97 6.48
CA ALA A 230 -4.47 7.52 6.41
C ALA A 230 -5.25 6.73 7.47
N ARG A 231 -5.36 7.26 8.69
CA ARG A 231 -6.18 6.67 9.75
C ARG A 231 -7.66 6.56 9.36
N HIS A 232 -8.23 7.62 8.78
CA HIS A 232 -9.63 7.59 8.34
C HIS A 232 -9.84 6.60 7.19
N LEU A 233 -8.92 6.53 6.23
CA LEU A 233 -8.96 5.56 5.14
C LEU A 233 -8.87 4.11 5.68
N ALA A 234 -7.99 3.85 6.64
CA ALA A 234 -7.82 2.53 7.25
C ALA A 234 -9.04 2.07 8.05
N ALA A 235 -9.83 2.98 8.60
CA ALA A 235 -10.95 2.64 9.48
C ALA A 235 -11.97 1.70 8.82
N ALA A 236 -12.35 1.97 7.56
CA ALA A 236 -13.27 1.11 6.80
C ALA A 236 -12.64 -0.26 6.47
N ASP A 237 -11.33 -0.29 6.18
CA ASP A 237 -10.59 -1.51 5.90
C ASP A 237 -10.46 -2.40 7.15
N ARG A 238 -10.28 -1.82 8.34
CA ARG A 238 -10.27 -2.56 9.62
C ARG A 238 -11.56 -3.36 9.82
N LEU A 239 -12.71 -2.77 9.51
CA LEU A 239 -14.02 -3.44 9.62
C LEU A 239 -14.17 -4.59 8.61
N ALA A 240 -13.44 -4.55 7.50
CA ALA A 240 -13.47 -5.57 6.47
C ALA A 240 -12.49 -6.74 6.72
N ALA A 241 -11.61 -6.66 7.73
CA ALA A 241 -10.71 -7.75 8.13
C ALA A 241 -11.44 -8.78 9.00
N ASP A 242 -11.02 -10.06 8.96
CA ASP A 242 -11.49 -11.10 9.89
C ASP A 242 -10.73 -11.05 11.21
N LEU A 243 -9.48 -10.60 11.16
CA LEU A 243 -8.63 -10.37 12.32
C LEU A 243 -7.74 -9.17 12.06
N VAL A 244 -7.68 -8.25 13.01
CA VAL A 244 -6.72 -7.15 13.01
C VAL A 244 -5.72 -7.38 14.13
N LEU A 245 -4.45 -7.54 13.76
CA LEU A 245 -3.32 -7.53 14.67
C LEU A 245 -2.85 -6.09 14.82
N GLU A 246 -2.96 -5.57 16.02
CA GLU A 246 -2.64 -4.18 16.36
C GLU A 246 -1.49 -4.14 17.36
N PRO A 247 -0.25 -3.90 16.89
CA PRO A 247 0.89 -3.71 17.76
C PRO A 247 0.74 -2.46 18.63
N MET A 248 1.02 -2.59 19.92
CA MET A 248 1.08 -1.43 20.84
C MET A 248 2.39 -0.68 20.62
N LEU A 249 2.37 0.31 19.73
CA LEU A 249 3.54 1.05 19.31
C LEU A 249 3.73 2.33 20.14
N PRO A 250 4.98 2.73 20.43
CA PRO A 250 5.25 3.96 21.15
C PRO A 250 4.78 5.18 20.33
N PRO A 251 4.63 6.35 20.99
CA PRO A 251 4.33 7.61 20.31
C PRO A 251 5.42 7.97 19.30
N VAL A 252 5.06 8.77 18.28
CA VAL A 252 5.94 9.09 17.13
C VAL A 252 7.33 9.57 17.50
N PRO A 253 7.54 10.45 18.50
CA PRO A 253 8.90 10.88 18.83
C PRO A 253 9.84 9.76 19.27
N GLU A 254 9.27 8.62 19.73
CA GLU A 254 10.04 7.46 20.14
C GLU A 254 10.23 6.42 19.03
N VAL A 255 9.60 6.60 17.87
CA VAL A 255 9.73 5.71 16.71
C VAL A 255 11.02 6.06 15.97
N THR A 256 12.09 5.40 16.34
CA THR A 256 13.45 5.62 15.80
C THR A 256 14.10 4.30 15.43
N LEU A 257 15.16 4.35 14.62
CA LEU A 257 15.99 3.16 14.32
C LEU A 257 16.63 2.57 15.58
N ARG A 258 16.93 3.40 16.59
CA ARG A 258 17.47 2.92 17.87
C ARG A 258 16.50 2.05 18.65
N ASN A 259 15.19 2.29 18.46
CA ASN A 259 14.11 1.55 19.13
C ASN A 259 13.52 0.44 18.24
N SER A 260 14.18 0.08 17.13
CA SER A 260 13.70 -0.91 16.16
C SER A 260 13.30 -2.24 16.80
N LYS A 261 14.13 -2.75 17.72
CA LYS A 261 13.83 -3.99 18.46
C LYS A 261 12.51 -3.90 19.22
N ARG A 262 12.23 -2.76 19.89
CA ARG A 262 10.98 -2.55 20.62
C ARG A 262 9.76 -2.57 19.70
N LEU A 263 9.91 -2.08 18.46
CA LEU A 263 8.84 -2.12 17.46
C LEU A 263 8.57 -3.56 17.00
N VAL A 264 9.62 -4.34 16.74
CA VAL A 264 9.51 -5.77 16.40
C VAL A 264 8.85 -6.55 17.52
N ASP A 265 9.31 -6.36 18.76
CA ASP A 265 8.76 -7.03 19.96
C ASP A 265 7.25 -6.70 20.14
N ALA A 266 6.82 -5.46 19.83
CA ALA A 266 5.40 -5.08 19.90
C ALA A 266 4.55 -5.85 18.87
N GLY A 267 5.09 -6.11 17.68
CA GLY A 267 4.46 -6.94 16.66
C GLY A 267 4.33 -8.40 17.10
N GLU A 268 5.41 -8.96 17.64
CA GLU A 268 5.41 -10.31 18.19
C GLU A 268 4.34 -10.47 19.28
N GLN A 269 4.29 -9.55 20.24
CA GLN A 269 3.29 -9.55 21.31
C GLN A 269 1.87 -9.44 20.76
N ALA A 270 1.63 -8.63 19.71
CA ALA A 270 0.31 -8.52 19.10
C ALA A 270 -0.15 -9.85 18.49
N ALA A 271 0.73 -10.55 17.77
CA ALA A 271 0.43 -11.85 17.21
C ALA A 271 0.23 -12.93 18.29
N GLN A 272 1.08 -12.93 19.33
CA GLN A 272 0.97 -13.88 20.45
C GLN A 272 -0.35 -13.73 21.21
N ARG A 273 -0.81 -12.48 21.46
CA ARG A 273 -2.12 -12.24 22.09
C ARG A 273 -3.29 -12.83 21.28
N GLN A 274 -3.17 -12.86 19.96
CA GLN A 274 -4.21 -13.32 19.05
C GLN A 274 -3.96 -14.75 18.53
N LEU A 275 -3.04 -15.47 19.13
CA LEU A 275 -2.66 -16.82 18.70
C LEU A 275 -3.83 -17.82 18.64
N PRO A 276 -4.81 -17.83 19.58
CA PRO A 276 -5.99 -18.68 19.47
C PRO A 276 -6.81 -18.40 18.21
N GLN A 277 -7.03 -17.14 17.86
CA GLN A 277 -7.76 -16.72 16.67
C GLN A 277 -6.99 -17.06 15.39
N LEU A 278 -5.66 -16.84 15.38
CA LEU A 278 -4.80 -17.24 14.28
C LEU A 278 -4.88 -18.73 14.02
N ARG A 279 -4.79 -19.57 15.05
CA ARG A 279 -4.93 -21.03 14.94
C ARG A 279 -6.27 -21.43 14.34
N MET A 280 -7.35 -20.77 14.75
CA MET A 280 -8.68 -21.02 14.20
C MET A 280 -8.74 -20.66 12.70
N LEU A 281 -8.23 -19.48 12.31
CA LEU A 281 -8.29 -19.01 10.92
C LEU A 281 -7.45 -19.87 9.97
N PHE A 282 -6.30 -20.36 10.42
CA PHE A 282 -5.44 -21.26 9.64
C PHE A 282 -5.83 -22.74 9.72
N ALA A 283 -6.81 -23.11 10.56
CA ALA A 283 -7.24 -24.49 10.68
C ALA A 283 -7.79 -25.01 9.34
N PRO A 284 -7.46 -26.29 8.98
CA PRO A 284 -8.03 -26.92 7.80
C PRO A 284 -9.57 -26.93 7.86
N GLY A 285 -10.23 -26.53 6.76
CA GLY A 285 -11.69 -26.51 6.68
C GLY A 285 -12.37 -25.31 7.35
N HIS A 286 -11.65 -24.44 8.03
CA HIS A 286 -12.24 -23.19 8.52
C HIS A 286 -12.74 -22.35 7.33
N ARG A 287 -13.97 -21.88 7.40
CA ARG A 287 -14.60 -21.01 6.39
C ARG A 287 -14.90 -19.65 7.02
N ALA A 288 -14.70 -18.60 6.25
CA ALA A 288 -15.12 -17.27 6.69
C ALA A 288 -16.63 -17.27 6.97
N PRO A 289 -17.09 -16.61 8.03
CA PRO A 289 -18.51 -16.34 8.20
C PRO A 289 -19.01 -15.54 7.00
N ARG A 290 -20.22 -15.87 6.49
CA ARG A 290 -20.87 -15.07 5.44
C ARG A 290 -21.01 -13.64 5.95
N ARG A 291 -20.33 -12.69 5.33
CA ARG A 291 -20.46 -11.28 5.65
C ARG A 291 -21.74 -10.72 5.04
N PRO A 292 -22.45 -9.79 5.72
CA PRO A 292 -23.56 -9.08 5.11
C PRO A 292 -23.06 -8.35 3.85
N MET A 293 -23.77 -8.50 2.73
CA MET A 293 -23.53 -7.69 1.54
C MET A 293 -23.70 -6.21 1.91
N GLY A 294 -22.67 -5.41 1.72
CA GLY A 294 -22.68 -3.97 2.02
C GLY A 294 -21.37 -3.42 2.58
N LEU A 295 -20.66 -4.17 3.41
CA LEU A 295 -19.34 -3.75 3.92
C LEU A 295 -18.19 -3.95 2.89
N GLU A 296 -18.42 -4.81 1.89
CA GLU A 296 -17.46 -5.06 0.80
C GLU A 296 -17.50 -3.99 -0.30
N ALA A 297 -18.55 -3.17 -0.34
CA ALA A 297 -18.94 -2.39 -1.51
C ALA A 297 -18.47 -0.93 -1.51
N ALA A 298 -17.69 -0.47 -0.54
CA ALA A 298 -17.08 0.85 -0.70
C ALA A 298 -15.98 0.74 -1.78
N PRO A 299 -16.13 1.36 -2.95
CA PRO A 299 -15.17 1.19 -4.04
C PRO A 299 -13.81 1.72 -3.60
N VAL A 300 -12.79 0.86 -3.71
CA VAL A 300 -11.41 1.35 -3.72
C VAL A 300 -11.23 2.05 -5.08
N PHE A 301 -10.76 3.28 -5.07
CA PHE A 301 -10.57 4.07 -6.28
C PHE A 301 -9.38 3.49 -7.07
N MET A 302 -9.63 2.41 -7.84
CA MET A 302 -8.61 1.77 -8.66
C MET A 302 -8.60 2.38 -10.05
N CYS A 303 -7.42 2.74 -10.54
CA CYS A 303 -7.23 3.12 -11.94
C CYS A 303 -7.17 1.88 -12.82
N LYS A 304 -7.73 1.99 -14.02
CA LYS A 304 -7.28 1.14 -15.12
C LYS A 304 -5.80 1.47 -15.41
N PRO A 305 -4.91 0.47 -15.63
CA PRO A 305 -3.60 0.75 -16.18
C PRO A 305 -3.79 1.57 -17.47
N ALA A 306 -2.98 2.61 -17.66
CA ALA A 306 -2.97 3.34 -18.91
C ALA A 306 -2.74 2.30 -20.02
N ALA A 307 -3.69 2.20 -20.96
CA ALA A 307 -3.46 1.47 -22.20
C ALA A 307 -2.13 2.01 -22.75
N GLU A 308 -1.25 1.12 -23.23
CA GLU A 308 0.03 1.45 -23.80
C GLU A 308 -0.07 2.75 -24.57
N ALA A 309 0.55 3.81 -24.07
CA ALA A 309 0.54 5.09 -24.76
C ALA A 309 1.27 4.85 -26.07
N THR A 310 0.54 4.92 -27.18
CA THR A 310 1.12 4.98 -28.52
C THR A 310 2.24 6.05 -28.47
N PRO A 311 3.47 5.72 -28.87
CA PRO A 311 4.54 6.70 -28.84
C PRO A 311 4.09 7.93 -29.62
N PRO A 312 4.35 9.17 -29.16
CA PRO A 312 3.99 10.37 -29.87
C PRO A 312 4.58 10.28 -31.27
N GLY A 313 3.72 10.37 -32.28
CA GLY A 313 4.13 10.41 -33.69
C GLY A 313 5.17 11.51 -33.88
N PRO A 314 6.01 11.43 -34.92
CA PRO A 314 7.10 12.37 -35.13
C PRO A 314 6.53 13.81 -35.17
N GLN A 315 6.99 14.65 -34.24
CA GLN A 315 6.70 16.08 -34.27
C GLN A 315 7.29 16.65 -35.55
N LEU A 316 6.42 17.06 -36.48
CA LEU A 316 6.80 17.89 -37.60
C LEU A 316 7.42 19.17 -37.03
N SER A 317 8.73 19.29 -37.15
CA SER A 317 9.44 20.55 -36.95
C SER A 317 8.97 21.55 -38.00
N ALA A 318 8.04 22.42 -37.61
CA ALA A 318 7.72 23.60 -38.40
C ALA A 318 8.94 24.52 -38.38
N GLN A 319 9.65 24.54 -39.48
CA GLN A 319 10.60 25.61 -39.81
C GLN A 319 9.82 26.92 -39.91
N LEU A 320 10.16 27.86 -39.07
CA LEU A 320 9.85 29.25 -39.28
C LEU A 320 11.12 29.89 -39.86
N GLN A 321 10.98 30.32 -41.10
CA GLN A 321 11.83 31.31 -41.76
C GLN A 321 11.61 32.68 -41.16
#